data_0f014d80279a6b89a0e48c40b573a116
#
_entry.id   0f014d80279a6b89a0e48c40b573a116
#
_cell.length_a   1.000
_cell.length_b   1.000
_cell.length_c   1.000
_cell.angle_alpha   90.00
_cell.angle_beta   90.00
_cell.angle_gamma   90.00
#
_symmetry.space_group_name_H-M   'P 1'
#
loop_
_entity.id
_entity.type
_entity.pdbx_description
1 polymer ?
#
loop_
_entity_poly.entity_id
_entity_poly.type
_entity_poly.pdbx_seq_one_letter_code
_entity_poly.pdbx_strand_id
1 'polypeptide(L)'
;MSYPKSLSEKSLKKKYQDAGLSESKVLFMKDLCLACMNLYGAIHATDIWDVYKELSGKAEVPQLHRKELYSALGIFRREDLPYYIFEADEIYSEEPRSDKYRLLASKQLVGSGYGKFTNIYVLLESSSYKPYFVPGNLMEYKDPAPDERRQKLIDWLSKLSCTQTEYESRYGETYPCAYTGKRLGEFSFISQEDVFDLQYQRGEIRGNKGNPKLAEELEAELNSMNAAERLVRDYTWRNQLGNVTPTDSIEYFLDDLTEMGVLLTEKQGDYLLQSLTDYHNHLHLWCNCGWTPEELARERFSSGQAMPQVQFGPGMQKAFSDGSLDREELIRMMKEMGLDVIDN
;
A
#
# COMPACT_ATOMS: atom_id res chain seq x y z
N MET A 1 3.94 -20.57 13.73
CA MET A 1 3.42 -20.25 15.11
C MET A 1 2.13 -19.46 14.97
N SER A 2 1.16 -19.62 15.88
CA SER A 2 -0.05 -18.78 15.90
C SER A 2 0.26 -17.47 16.62
N TYR A 3 -0.30 -16.34 16.13
CA TYR A 3 -0.22 -15.04 16.81
C TYR A 3 -0.80 -15.16 18.23
N PRO A 4 -0.20 -14.52 19.26
CA PRO A 4 -0.64 -14.69 20.65
C PRO A 4 -2.06 -14.15 20.87
N LYS A 5 -2.84 -14.85 21.69
CA LYS A 5 -4.20 -14.41 22.05
C LYS A 5 -4.17 -13.09 22.81
N SER A 6 -5.15 -12.23 22.55
CA SER A 6 -5.36 -10.98 23.26
C SER A 6 -5.61 -11.21 24.75
N LEU A 7 -5.14 -10.29 25.56
CA LEU A 7 -5.36 -10.28 27.01
C LEU A 7 -6.64 -9.51 27.36
N SER A 8 -7.21 -9.78 28.52
CA SER A 8 -8.29 -8.97 29.05
C SER A 8 -7.79 -7.56 29.41
N GLU A 9 -8.66 -6.56 29.36
CA GLU A 9 -8.35 -5.16 29.73
C GLU A 9 -7.71 -5.05 31.12
N LYS A 10 -8.22 -5.82 32.10
CA LYS A 10 -7.65 -5.87 33.46
C LYS A 10 -6.20 -6.36 33.45
N SER A 11 -5.89 -7.36 32.64
CA SER A 11 -4.52 -7.89 32.51
C SER A 11 -3.59 -6.92 31.76
N LEU A 12 -4.10 -6.23 30.74
CA LEU A 12 -3.37 -5.20 30.01
C LEU A 12 -3.04 -4.03 30.93
N LYS A 13 -4.03 -3.49 31.67
CA LYS A 13 -3.83 -2.39 32.61
C LYS A 13 -2.76 -2.72 33.66
N LYS A 14 -2.80 -3.94 34.20
CA LYS A 14 -1.78 -4.41 35.14
C LYS A 14 -0.38 -4.42 34.50
N LYS A 15 -0.26 -4.96 33.27
CA LYS A 15 1.03 -5.01 32.55
C LYS A 15 1.61 -3.61 32.28
N TYR A 16 0.79 -2.63 31.93
CA TYR A 16 1.23 -1.25 31.75
C TYR A 16 1.72 -0.64 33.06
N GLN A 17 1.01 -0.90 34.17
CA GLN A 17 1.42 -0.45 35.51
C GLN A 17 2.74 -1.11 35.93
N ASP A 18 2.88 -2.41 35.76
CA ASP A 18 4.11 -3.16 36.09
C ASP A 18 5.31 -2.69 35.26
N ALA A 19 5.08 -2.20 34.01
CA ALA A 19 6.08 -1.60 33.15
C ALA A 19 6.35 -0.11 33.44
N GLY A 20 5.65 0.50 34.40
CA GLY A 20 5.81 1.92 34.74
C GLY A 20 5.30 2.88 33.66
N LEU A 21 4.40 2.45 32.78
CA LEU A 21 3.87 3.23 31.68
C LEU A 21 2.61 3.98 32.10
N SER A 22 2.62 5.31 31.98
CA SER A 22 1.42 6.12 32.20
C SER A 22 0.43 5.94 31.03
N GLU A 23 -0.85 6.15 31.31
CA GLU A 23 -1.92 6.01 30.32
C GLU A 23 -1.69 6.97 29.12
N SER A 24 -1.25 8.20 29.37
CA SER A 24 -0.94 9.16 28.31
C SER A 24 0.20 8.71 27.40
N LYS A 25 1.26 8.11 27.96
CA LYS A 25 2.36 7.53 27.15
C LYS A 25 1.88 6.33 26.33
N VAL A 26 1.06 5.45 26.93
CA VAL A 26 0.51 4.29 26.23
C VAL A 26 -0.35 4.74 25.05
N LEU A 27 -1.24 5.71 25.25
CA LEU A 27 -2.08 6.24 24.19
C LEU A 27 -1.24 6.86 23.07
N PHE A 28 -0.29 7.73 23.42
CA PHE A 28 0.60 8.33 22.43
C PHE A 28 1.38 7.28 21.62
N MET A 29 1.93 6.25 22.28
CA MET A 29 2.67 5.20 21.56
C MET A 29 1.76 4.38 20.64
N LYS A 30 0.50 4.12 21.01
CA LYS A 30 -0.48 3.47 20.13
C LYS A 30 -0.79 4.34 18.90
N ASP A 31 -1.04 5.62 19.13
CA ASP A 31 -1.32 6.58 18.05
C ASP A 31 -0.11 6.71 17.11
N LEU A 32 1.11 6.78 17.65
CA LEU A 32 2.34 6.79 16.86
C LEU A 32 2.49 5.51 16.03
N CYS A 33 2.29 4.34 16.62
CA CYS A 33 2.34 3.07 15.89
C CYS A 33 1.29 3.03 14.79
N LEU A 34 0.06 3.49 15.05
CA LEU A 34 -1.00 3.51 14.05
C LEU A 34 -0.69 4.47 12.91
N ALA A 35 -0.18 5.66 13.21
CA ALA A 35 0.28 6.62 12.19
C ALA A 35 1.40 6.01 11.33
N CYS A 36 2.38 5.34 11.94
CA CYS A 36 3.43 4.63 11.22
C CYS A 36 2.86 3.51 10.33
N MET A 37 1.86 2.76 10.82
CA MET A 37 1.25 1.69 10.01
C MET A 37 0.50 2.22 8.80
N ASN A 38 -0.23 3.31 8.95
CA ASN A 38 -0.95 3.93 7.84
C ASN A 38 0.01 4.53 6.80
N LEU A 39 1.16 5.06 7.25
CA LEU A 39 2.13 5.73 6.36
C LEU A 39 3.16 4.78 5.74
N TYR A 40 3.56 3.71 6.44
CA TYR A 40 4.68 2.85 6.03
C TYR A 40 4.30 1.39 5.79
N GLY A 41 3.12 0.94 6.22
CA GLY A 41 2.64 -0.43 6.11
C GLY A 41 3.37 -1.44 7.00
N ALA A 42 4.70 -1.39 7.03
CA ALA A 42 5.54 -2.18 7.93
C ALA A 42 6.77 -1.38 8.38
N ILE A 43 7.18 -1.54 9.65
CA ILE A 43 8.32 -0.81 10.22
C ILE A 43 8.92 -1.56 11.42
N HIS A 44 10.24 -1.55 11.57
CA HIS A 44 10.88 -2.12 12.75
C HIS A 44 10.79 -1.21 13.97
N ALA A 45 10.84 -1.79 15.16
CA ALA A 45 10.78 -1.04 16.41
C ALA A 45 11.93 -0.04 16.56
N THR A 46 13.11 -0.35 15.99
CA THR A 46 14.24 0.58 15.91
C THR A 46 13.89 1.84 15.14
N ASP A 47 13.22 1.68 14.01
CA ASP A 47 12.90 2.78 13.10
C ASP A 47 11.75 3.63 13.65
N ILE A 48 10.78 3.01 14.35
CA ILE A 48 9.77 3.78 15.12
C ILE A 48 10.44 4.67 16.16
N TRP A 49 11.51 4.16 16.83
CA TRP A 49 12.26 5.00 17.76
C TRP A 49 12.95 6.18 17.05
N ASP A 50 13.48 5.96 15.85
CA ASP A 50 14.13 7.02 15.07
C ASP A 50 13.08 8.04 14.58
N VAL A 51 11.93 7.61 14.10
CA VAL A 51 10.77 8.47 13.78
C VAL A 51 10.33 9.27 15.02
N TYR A 52 10.23 8.63 16.21
CA TYR A 52 9.89 9.34 17.44
C TYR A 52 10.92 10.44 17.78
N LYS A 53 12.22 10.19 17.58
CA LYS A 53 13.26 11.19 17.85
C LYS A 53 13.10 12.46 17.01
N GLU A 54 12.69 12.33 15.76
CA GLU A 54 12.42 13.48 14.89
C GLU A 54 11.21 14.29 15.35
N LEU A 55 10.23 13.64 15.99
CA LEU A 55 9.09 14.32 16.59
C LEU A 55 9.40 14.90 17.97
N SER A 56 10.38 14.33 18.67
CA SER A 56 10.71 14.70 20.04
C SER A 56 11.21 16.16 20.12
N GLY A 57 10.80 16.88 21.16
CA GLY A 57 11.10 18.31 21.31
C GLY A 57 9.93 19.23 20.94
N LYS A 58 8.86 18.72 20.30
CA LYS A 58 7.60 19.46 20.17
C LYS A 58 6.85 19.41 21.50
N ALA A 59 6.18 20.51 21.85
CA ALA A 59 5.52 20.68 23.17
C ALA A 59 4.47 19.60 23.49
N GLU A 60 3.86 19.02 22.49
CA GLU A 60 2.79 18.04 22.63
C GLU A 60 3.26 16.58 22.65
N VAL A 61 4.55 16.33 22.40
CA VAL A 61 5.12 14.98 22.33
C VAL A 61 5.65 14.58 23.71
N PRO A 62 5.10 13.54 24.36
CA PRO A 62 5.56 13.09 25.66
C PRO A 62 6.99 12.55 25.57
N GLN A 63 7.78 12.85 26.59
CA GLN A 63 9.14 12.31 26.68
C GLN A 63 9.08 10.81 26.93
N LEU A 64 9.66 10.02 26.00
CA LEU A 64 9.78 8.57 26.07
C LEU A 64 11.24 8.15 26.20
N HIS A 65 11.46 7.04 26.87
CA HIS A 65 12.71 6.29 26.82
C HIS A 65 12.57 5.10 25.85
N ARG A 66 13.66 4.75 25.15
CA ARG A 66 13.64 3.61 24.21
C ARG A 66 13.10 2.31 24.84
N LYS A 67 13.46 2.05 26.10
CA LYS A 67 12.94 0.89 26.84
C LYS A 67 11.42 0.93 27.04
N GLU A 68 10.82 2.11 27.24
CA GLU A 68 9.38 2.25 27.40
C GLU A 68 8.66 1.85 26.13
N LEU A 69 9.15 2.35 24.95
CA LEU A 69 8.59 1.96 23.65
C LEU A 69 8.68 0.43 23.44
N TYR A 70 9.86 -0.15 23.62
CA TYR A 70 10.04 -1.58 23.39
C TYR A 70 9.22 -2.46 24.36
N SER A 71 9.08 -2.04 25.62
CA SER A 71 8.21 -2.71 26.60
C SER A 71 6.74 -2.58 26.20
N ALA A 72 6.32 -1.39 25.76
CA ALA A 72 4.96 -1.16 25.28
C ALA A 72 4.62 -2.06 24.08
N LEU A 73 5.49 -2.16 23.08
CA LEU A 73 5.30 -3.01 21.91
C LEU A 73 5.11 -4.48 22.28
N GLY A 74 5.84 -4.97 23.31
CA GLY A 74 5.65 -6.33 23.84
C GLY A 74 4.26 -6.55 24.49
N ILE A 75 3.67 -5.50 25.08
CA ILE A 75 2.31 -5.54 25.63
C ILE A 75 1.28 -5.39 24.50
N PHE A 76 1.48 -4.44 23.59
CA PHE A 76 0.61 -4.18 22.42
C PHE A 76 0.39 -5.42 21.57
N ARG A 77 1.42 -6.27 21.43
CA ARG A 77 1.30 -7.57 20.77
C ARG A 77 0.20 -8.48 21.37
N ARG A 78 -0.20 -8.23 22.60
CA ARG A 78 -1.23 -8.99 23.33
C ARG A 78 -2.55 -8.23 23.42
N GLU A 79 -2.73 -7.20 22.63
CA GLU A 79 -3.93 -6.39 22.52
C GLU A 79 -4.56 -6.56 21.13
N ASP A 80 -5.86 -6.37 21.01
CA ASP A 80 -6.51 -6.35 19.68
C ASP A 80 -6.34 -4.95 19.07
N LEU A 81 -5.34 -4.81 18.22
CA LEU A 81 -4.98 -3.58 17.53
C LEU A 81 -5.21 -3.74 16.02
N PRO A 82 -5.33 -2.66 15.26
CA PRO A 82 -5.51 -2.72 13.79
C PRO A 82 -4.25 -3.15 13.03
N TYR A 83 -3.18 -3.53 13.72
CA TYR A 83 -1.92 -4.01 13.17
C TYR A 83 -1.36 -5.18 13.98
N TYR A 84 -0.42 -5.91 13.40
CA TYR A 84 0.32 -6.97 14.08
C TYR A 84 1.69 -6.49 14.53
N ILE A 85 2.22 -7.13 15.57
CA ILE A 85 3.60 -6.98 16.03
C ILE A 85 4.24 -8.36 16.08
N PHE A 86 5.23 -8.59 15.24
CA PHE A 86 5.95 -9.85 15.16
C PHE A 86 7.29 -9.76 15.88
N GLU A 87 7.69 -10.86 16.51
CA GLU A 87 9.07 -11.02 16.97
C GLU A 87 9.96 -11.32 15.75
N ALA A 88 11.24 -10.97 15.83
CA ALA A 88 12.17 -11.17 14.71
C ALA A 88 12.23 -12.64 14.26
N ASP A 89 12.26 -13.58 15.18
CA ASP A 89 12.29 -15.01 14.92
C ASP A 89 11.00 -15.59 14.29
N GLU A 90 9.93 -14.81 14.23
CA GLU A 90 8.70 -15.20 13.52
C GLU A 90 8.72 -14.82 12.04
N ILE A 91 9.44 -13.75 11.71
CA ILE A 91 9.60 -13.26 10.33
C ILE A 91 10.91 -13.80 9.73
N TYR A 92 12.01 -13.70 10.45
CA TYR A 92 13.33 -14.10 10.01
C TYR A 92 13.77 -15.32 10.82
N SER A 93 13.68 -16.53 10.27
CA SER A 93 13.89 -17.79 10.98
C SER A 93 15.28 -17.94 11.62
N GLU A 94 16.28 -17.17 11.17
CA GLU A 94 17.67 -17.23 11.64
C GLU A 94 18.01 -16.12 12.65
N GLU A 95 17.12 -15.15 12.83
CA GLU A 95 17.37 -14.02 13.73
C GLU A 95 17.01 -14.35 15.18
N PRO A 96 17.86 -13.93 16.14
CA PRO A 96 17.54 -14.10 17.54
C PRO A 96 16.38 -13.21 17.97
N ARG A 97 15.55 -13.71 18.86
CA ARG A 97 14.46 -12.93 19.47
C ARG A 97 15.02 -11.72 20.20
N SER A 98 14.58 -10.53 19.79
CA SER A 98 15.02 -9.26 20.39
C SER A 98 13.96 -8.18 20.25
N ASP A 99 13.66 -7.51 21.36
CA ASP A 99 12.64 -6.45 21.43
C ASP A 99 12.87 -5.33 20.41
N LYS A 100 14.13 -5.03 20.10
CA LYS A 100 14.50 -3.97 19.16
C LYS A 100 14.22 -4.32 17.70
N TYR A 101 14.15 -5.63 17.36
CA TYR A 101 13.94 -6.11 16.00
C TYR A 101 12.50 -6.57 15.76
N ARG A 102 11.58 -6.26 16.68
CA ARG A 102 10.17 -6.47 16.42
C ARG A 102 9.74 -5.71 15.18
N LEU A 103 8.91 -6.36 14.38
CA LEU A 103 8.33 -5.76 13.18
C LEU A 103 6.85 -5.48 13.45
N LEU A 104 6.44 -4.23 13.25
CA LEU A 104 5.04 -3.86 13.14
C LEU A 104 4.63 -4.01 11.67
N ALA A 105 3.44 -4.54 11.43
CA ALA A 105 2.91 -4.69 10.09
C ALA A 105 1.39 -4.48 10.05
N SER A 106 0.90 -3.81 9.01
CA SER A 106 -0.53 -3.70 8.72
C SER A 106 -1.15 -5.11 8.59
N LYS A 107 -2.38 -5.27 9.07
CA LYS A 107 -3.12 -6.54 8.92
C LYS A 107 -3.29 -6.94 7.46
N GLN A 108 -3.39 -5.97 6.55
CA GLN A 108 -3.50 -6.20 5.10
C GLN A 108 -2.27 -6.91 4.49
N LEU A 109 -1.09 -6.80 5.12
CA LEU A 109 0.14 -7.45 4.65
C LEU A 109 0.23 -8.94 5.04
N VAL A 110 -0.68 -9.43 5.87
CA VAL A 110 -0.58 -10.77 6.47
C VAL A 110 -1.64 -11.69 5.90
N GLY A 111 -1.21 -12.81 5.33
CA GLY A 111 -2.12 -13.88 4.95
C GLY A 111 -2.68 -13.78 3.53
N SER A 112 -1.90 -13.29 2.57
CA SER A 112 -2.22 -13.46 1.15
C SER A 112 -2.03 -14.92 0.70
N GLY A 113 -2.66 -15.28 -0.42
CA GLY A 113 -2.62 -16.64 -0.97
C GLY A 113 -1.24 -17.21 -1.29
N TYR A 114 -0.21 -16.39 -1.34
CA TYR A 114 1.17 -16.81 -1.63
C TYR A 114 2.00 -17.14 -0.38
N GLY A 115 1.46 -16.89 0.82
CA GLY A 115 2.11 -17.19 2.09
C GLY A 115 1.86 -16.12 3.14
N LYS A 116 2.01 -16.52 4.40
CA LYS A 116 1.64 -15.66 5.53
C LYS A 116 2.35 -14.29 5.54
N PHE A 117 3.60 -14.23 5.09
CA PHE A 117 4.45 -13.03 5.20
C PHE A 117 4.99 -12.55 3.85
N THR A 118 4.49 -13.08 2.73
CA THR A 118 5.00 -12.75 1.39
C THR A 118 4.95 -11.24 1.12
N ASN A 119 3.81 -10.59 1.38
CA ASN A 119 3.68 -9.15 1.14
C ASN A 119 4.57 -8.31 2.08
N ILE A 120 4.84 -8.81 3.30
CA ILE A 120 5.80 -8.16 4.21
C ILE A 120 7.21 -8.20 3.61
N TYR A 121 7.65 -9.36 3.10
CA TYR A 121 8.97 -9.47 2.47
C TYR A 121 9.10 -8.59 1.23
N VAL A 122 8.09 -8.61 0.36
CA VAL A 122 8.04 -7.77 -0.84
C VAL A 122 8.17 -6.29 -0.46
N LEU A 123 7.38 -5.83 0.51
CA LEU A 123 7.42 -4.45 0.96
C LEU A 123 8.78 -4.08 1.58
N LEU A 124 9.34 -4.91 2.46
CA LEU A 124 10.62 -4.64 3.10
C LEU A 124 11.78 -4.63 2.09
N GLU A 125 11.73 -5.48 1.05
CA GLU A 125 12.70 -5.47 -0.04
C GLU A 125 12.58 -4.17 -0.87
N SER A 126 11.35 -3.81 -1.27
CA SER A 126 11.08 -2.62 -2.08
C SER A 126 11.40 -1.31 -1.35
N SER A 127 11.25 -1.28 -0.03
CA SER A 127 11.52 -0.11 0.82
C SER A 127 12.98 -0.04 1.32
N SER A 128 13.78 -1.09 1.10
CA SER A 128 15.14 -1.18 1.61
C SER A 128 15.99 0.02 1.18
N TYR A 129 16.84 0.51 2.11
CA TYR A 129 17.75 1.65 1.90
C TYR A 129 17.10 3.02 1.64
N LYS A 130 15.79 3.14 1.76
CA LYS A 130 15.10 4.43 1.67
C LYS A 130 14.92 5.03 3.08
N PRO A 131 15.16 6.34 3.26
CA PRO A 131 14.86 6.98 4.53
C PRO A 131 13.34 7.08 4.74
N TYR A 132 12.91 7.00 5.99
CA TYR A 132 11.50 7.24 6.31
C TYR A 132 11.13 8.72 6.15
N PHE A 133 10.01 8.98 5.51
CA PHE A 133 9.39 10.30 5.48
C PHE A 133 8.73 10.59 6.83
N VAL A 134 9.19 11.61 7.55
CA VAL A 134 8.62 11.98 8.85
C VAL A 134 7.98 13.37 8.73
N PRO A 135 6.70 13.45 8.34
CA PRO A 135 6.02 14.73 8.22
C PRO A 135 5.85 15.40 9.58
N GLY A 136 5.84 16.73 9.58
CA GLY A 136 5.66 17.50 10.82
C GLY A 136 4.35 17.22 11.56
N ASN A 137 3.33 16.76 10.85
CA ASN A 137 2.00 16.39 11.32
C ASN A 137 1.79 14.86 11.33
N LEU A 138 2.85 14.04 11.51
CA LEU A 138 2.75 12.57 11.46
C LEU A 138 1.58 12.01 12.27
N MET A 139 1.27 12.60 13.41
CA MET A 139 0.20 12.11 14.28
C MET A 139 -1.22 12.20 13.68
N GLU A 140 -1.41 13.00 12.63
CA GLU A 140 -2.67 13.06 11.88
C GLU A 140 -2.88 11.80 11.02
N TYR A 141 -1.81 11.12 10.64
CA TYR A 141 -1.86 9.87 9.86
C TYR A 141 -2.44 8.68 10.64
N LYS A 142 -2.66 8.80 11.96
CA LYS A 142 -3.42 7.77 12.71
C LYS A 142 -4.89 7.67 12.25
N ASP A 143 -5.44 8.78 11.74
CA ASP A 143 -6.80 8.90 11.17
C ASP A 143 -6.71 9.81 9.93
N PRO A 144 -6.17 9.29 8.81
CA PRO A 144 -5.89 10.11 7.64
C PRO A 144 -7.19 10.63 7.02
N ALA A 145 -7.18 11.91 6.67
CA ALA A 145 -8.29 12.53 5.94
C ALA A 145 -8.52 11.82 4.59
N PRO A 146 -9.76 11.74 4.12
CA PRO A 146 -10.06 11.20 2.80
C PRO A 146 -9.28 11.96 1.71
N ASP A 147 -8.65 11.22 0.80
CA ASP A 147 -7.94 11.80 -0.33
C ASP A 147 -8.94 12.28 -1.39
N GLU A 148 -8.94 13.60 -1.64
CA GLU A 148 -9.84 14.22 -2.62
C GLU A 148 -9.59 13.74 -4.06
N ARG A 149 -8.34 13.43 -4.43
CA ARG A 149 -7.98 12.91 -5.76
C ARG A 149 -8.56 11.52 -5.94
N ARG A 150 -8.40 10.68 -4.92
CA ARG A 150 -9.02 9.35 -4.87
C ARG A 150 -10.53 9.44 -5.05
N GLN A 151 -11.19 10.33 -4.32
CA GLN A 151 -12.64 10.49 -4.41
C GLN A 151 -13.08 10.98 -5.79
N LYS A 152 -12.40 11.97 -6.36
CA LYS A 152 -12.68 12.47 -7.72
C LYS A 152 -12.55 11.36 -8.78
N LEU A 153 -11.53 10.52 -8.66
CA LEU A 153 -11.32 9.39 -9.56
C LEU A 153 -12.46 8.37 -9.43
N ILE A 154 -12.84 7.99 -8.21
CA ILE A 154 -13.97 7.10 -7.95
C ILE A 154 -15.28 7.67 -8.51
N ASP A 155 -15.57 8.94 -8.25
CA ASP A 155 -16.80 9.61 -8.71
C ASP A 155 -16.88 9.67 -10.24
N TRP A 156 -15.75 9.81 -10.92
CA TRP A 156 -15.69 9.78 -12.37
C TRP A 156 -15.88 8.35 -12.91
N LEU A 157 -15.14 7.38 -12.37
CA LEU A 157 -15.24 5.97 -12.75
C LEU A 157 -16.65 5.43 -12.55
N SER A 158 -17.30 5.79 -11.44
CA SER A 158 -18.67 5.33 -11.11
C SER A 158 -19.71 5.65 -12.18
N LYS A 159 -19.43 6.64 -13.05
CA LYS A 159 -20.32 7.06 -14.16
C LYS A 159 -20.06 6.32 -15.46
N LEU A 160 -18.94 5.59 -15.57
CA LEU A 160 -18.61 4.82 -16.75
C LEU A 160 -19.57 3.63 -16.87
N SER A 161 -20.02 3.36 -18.11
CA SER A 161 -20.94 2.28 -18.43
C SER A 161 -20.22 1.11 -19.07
N CYS A 162 -20.56 -0.10 -18.66
CA CYS A 162 -20.16 -1.34 -19.29
C CYS A 162 -20.98 -1.52 -20.58
N THR A 163 -20.39 -1.26 -21.72
CA THR A 163 -21.11 -1.26 -23.03
C THR A 163 -20.81 -2.49 -23.86
N GLN A 164 -19.72 -3.20 -23.55
CA GLN A 164 -19.34 -4.42 -24.27
C GLN A 164 -20.08 -5.64 -23.73
N THR A 165 -20.36 -6.58 -24.59
CA THR A 165 -20.96 -7.89 -24.24
C THR A 165 -19.93 -8.98 -24.08
N GLU A 166 -18.75 -8.78 -24.67
CA GLU A 166 -17.64 -9.72 -24.66
C GLU A 166 -16.34 -8.93 -24.58
N TYR A 167 -15.29 -9.53 -23.99
CA TYR A 167 -13.93 -9.00 -23.99
C TYR A 167 -12.95 -10.09 -24.41
N GLU A 168 -11.84 -9.68 -24.99
CA GLU A 168 -10.71 -10.55 -25.31
C GLU A 168 -9.67 -10.46 -24.21
N SER A 169 -9.33 -11.59 -23.63
CA SER A 169 -8.25 -11.66 -22.63
C SER A 169 -6.88 -11.43 -23.28
N ARG A 170 -5.88 -11.11 -22.49
CA ARG A 170 -4.48 -11.00 -22.96
C ARG A 170 -3.91 -12.29 -23.57
N TYR A 171 -4.60 -13.42 -23.44
CA TYR A 171 -4.24 -14.71 -24.05
C TYR A 171 -5.03 -15.01 -25.34
N GLY A 172 -5.82 -14.06 -25.83
CA GLY A 172 -6.60 -14.19 -27.08
C GLY A 172 -7.89 -15.01 -26.93
N GLU A 173 -8.33 -15.27 -25.70
CA GLU A 173 -9.61 -15.95 -25.45
C GLU A 173 -10.71 -14.92 -25.23
N THR A 174 -11.90 -15.19 -25.77
CA THR A 174 -13.07 -14.29 -25.65
C THR A 174 -13.97 -14.76 -24.51
N TYR A 175 -14.34 -13.84 -23.63
CA TYR A 175 -15.23 -14.09 -22.49
C TYR A 175 -16.42 -13.12 -22.48
N PRO A 176 -17.60 -13.54 -22.00
CA PRO A 176 -18.76 -12.67 -21.87
C PRO A 176 -18.57 -11.67 -20.73
N CYS A 177 -18.97 -10.41 -20.95
CA CYS A 177 -19.01 -9.38 -19.90
C CYS A 177 -20.26 -9.55 -19.04
N ALA A 178 -20.07 -9.79 -17.75
CA ALA A 178 -21.19 -10.03 -16.82
C ALA A 178 -21.99 -8.78 -16.45
N TYR A 179 -21.47 -7.58 -16.72
CA TYR A 179 -22.01 -6.31 -16.22
C TYR A 179 -22.54 -5.39 -17.32
N THR A 180 -22.71 -5.90 -18.54
CA THR A 180 -23.24 -5.14 -19.69
C THR A 180 -24.52 -4.36 -19.34
N GLY A 181 -24.54 -3.08 -19.66
CA GLY A 181 -25.67 -2.18 -19.38
C GLY A 181 -25.68 -1.53 -18.00
N LYS A 182 -24.73 -1.90 -17.10
CA LYS A 182 -24.59 -1.28 -15.77
C LYS A 182 -23.49 -0.20 -15.76
N ARG A 183 -23.51 0.67 -14.76
CA ARG A 183 -22.41 1.59 -14.46
C ARG A 183 -21.54 1.00 -13.37
N LEU A 184 -20.23 1.35 -13.35
CA LEU A 184 -19.31 0.85 -12.34
C LEU A 184 -19.70 1.19 -10.89
N GLY A 185 -20.45 2.26 -10.67
CA GLY A 185 -20.99 2.63 -9.36
C GLY A 185 -22.21 1.80 -8.91
N GLU A 186 -22.77 0.94 -9.77
CA GLU A 186 -24.05 0.26 -9.50
C GLU A 186 -23.91 -1.21 -9.10
N PHE A 187 -22.70 -1.78 -9.10
CA PHE A 187 -22.46 -3.18 -8.73
C PHE A 187 -21.14 -3.35 -8.00
N SER A 188 -21.04 -4.41 -7.22
CA SER A 188 -19.78 -4.85 -6.60
C SER A 188 -19.11 -5.86 -7.53
N PHE A 189 -17.78 -5.73 -7.63
CA PHE A 189 -16.93 -6.63 -8.40
C PHE A 189 -15.99 -7.38 -7.45
N ILE A 190 -15.97 -8.70 -7.57
CA ILE A 190 -15.04 -9.57 -6.82
C ILE A 190 -14.16 -10.28 -7.85
N SER A 191 -12.86 -10.00 -7.82
CA SER A 191 -11.90 -10.58 -8.76
C SER A 191 -11.61 -12.05 -8.42
N GLN A 192 -10.93 -12.76 -9.33
CA GLN A 192 -10.46 -14.12 -9.06
C GLN A 192 -9.43 -14.13 -7.91
N GLU A 193 -8.61 -13.08 -7.77
CA GLU A 193 -7.66 -12.94 -6.66
C GLU A 193 -8.38 -12.84 -5.31
N ASP A 194 -9.49 -12.08 -5.24
CA ASP A 194 -10.29 -12.00 -4.01
C ASP A 194 -10.91 -13.33 -3.64
N VAL A 195 -11.45 -14.03 -4.63
CA VAL A 195 -12.00 -15.37 -4.40
C VAL A 195 -10.93 -16.29 -3.82
N PHE A 196 -9.71 -16.23 -4.37
CA PHE A 196 -8.59 -17.01 -3.88
C PHE A 196 -8.18 -16.61 -2.46
N ASP A 197 -8.08 -15.30 -2.18
CA ASP A 197 -7.75 -14.80 -0.85
C ASP A 197 -8.83 -15.15 0.18
N LEU A 198 -10.11 -15.06 -0.18
CA LEU A 198 -11.21 -15.51 0.67
C LEU A 198 -11.11 -17.01 0.99
N GLN A 199 -10.87 -17.85 -0.03
CA GLN A 199 -10.68 -19.30 0.14
C GLN A 199 -9.46 -19.59 1.03
N TYR A 200 -8.36 -18.86 0.84
CA TYR A 200 -7.18 -18.95 1.68
C TYR A 200 -7.51 -18.62 3.14
N GLN A 201 -8.18 -17.50 3.39
CA GLN A 201 -8.54 -17.07 4.73
C GLN A 201 -9.59 -17.98 5.39
N ARG A 202 -10.46 -18.60 4.61
CA ARG A 202 -11.43 -19.59 5.10
C ARG A 202 -10.78 -20.95 5.41
N GLY A 203 -9.51 -21.15 5.02
CA GLY A 203 -8.81 -22.44 5.18
C GLY A 203 -9.28 -23.52 4.20
N GLU A 204 -9.87 -23.15 3.09
CA GLU A 204 -10.37 -24.04 2.04
C GLU A 204 -9.23 -24.58 1.16
N ILE A 205 -8.07 -23.89 1.18
CA ILE A 205 -6.88 -24.32 0.43
C ILE A 205 -6.09 -25.35 1.24
N ARG A 206 -5.77 -26.46 0.61
CA ARG A 206 -5.06 -27.59 1.23
C ARG A 206 -3.76 -27.14 1.92
N GLY A 207 -3.63 -27.50 3.21
CA GLY A 207 -2.45 -27.19 4.03
C GLY A 207 -2.51 -25.84 4.75
N ASN A 208 -3.51 -25.03 4.49
CA ASN A 208 -3.75 -23.78 5.19
C ASN A 208 -4.84 -23.96 6.28
N LYS A 209 -4.63 -23.34 7.44
CA LYS A 209 -5.62 -23.31 8.53
C LYS A 209 -6.60 -22.15 8.44
N GLY A 210 -6.31 -21.18 7.58
CA GLY A 210 -7.10 -19.97 7.45
C GLY A 210 -7.14 -19.09 8.70
N ASN A 211 -7.87 -17.99 8.56
CA ASN A 211 -8.30 -17.11 9.65
C ASN A 211 -9.74 -16.67 9.35
N PRO A 212 -10.76 -17.40 9.85
CA PRO A 212 -12.18 -17.12 9.55
C PRO A 212 -12.61 -15.67 9.85
N LYS A 213 -12.09 -15.08 10.93
CA LYS A 213 -12.41 -13.69 11.27
C LYS A 213 -11.89 -12.72 10.20
N LEU A 214 -10.69 -12.95 9.70
CA LEU A 214 -10.12 -12.13 8.62
C LEU A 214 -10.88 -12.36 7.30
N ALA A 215 -11.36 -13.58 7.04
CA ALA A 215 -12.21 -13.87 5.89
C ALA A 215 -13.55 -13.09 5.96
N GLU A 216 -14.19 -13.05 7.12
CA GLU A 216 -15.42 -12.28 7.34
C GLU A 216 -15.19 -10.78 7.16
N GLU A 217 -14.07 -10.23 7.70
CA GLU A 217 -13.69 -8.83 7.56
C GLU A 217 -13.44 -8.48 6.08
N LEU A 218 -12.69 -9.31 5.35
CA LEU A 218 -12.41 -9.14 3.93
C LEU A 218 -13.68 -9.21 3.09
N GLU A 219 -14.53 -10.22 3.32
CA GLU A 219 -15.80 -10.38 2.59
C GLU A 219 -16.75 -9.19 2.82
N ALA A 220 -16.84 -8.69 4.05
CA ALA A 220 -17.62 -7.51 4.38
C ALA A 220 -17.07 -6.26 3.67
N GLU A 221 -15.74 -6.07 3.63
CA GLU A 221 -15.07 -4.99 2.91
C GLU A 221 -15.40 -5.05 1.41
N LEU A 222 -15.19 -6.22 0.77
CA LEU A 222 -15.44 -6.41 -0.65
C LEU A 222 -16.89 -6.13 -1.03
N ASN A 223 -17.84 -6.59 -0.23
CA ASN A 223 -19.27 -6.37 -0.46
C ASN A 223 -19.72 -4.92 -0.21
N SER A 224 -18.95 -4.14 0.54
CA SER A 224 -19.25 -2.72 0.81
C SER A 224 -18.85 -1.77 -0.31
N MET A 225 -17.98 -2.22 -1.24
CA MET A 225 -17.43 -1.40 -2.31
C MET A 225 -18.15 -1.66 -3.63
N ASN A 226 -18.37 -0.60 -4.41
CA ASN A 226 -18.73 -0.73 -5.82
C ASN A 226 -17.48 -0.97 -6.69
N ALA A 227 -17.68 -1.31 -7.97
CA ALA A 227 -16.58 -1.65 -8.89
C ALA A 227 -15.59 -0.49 -9.09
N ALA A 228 -16.03 0.77 -9.08
CA ALA A 228 -15.15 1.93 -9.19
C ALA A 228 -14.25 2.09 -7.96
N GLU A 229 -14.81 1.94 -6.76
CA GLU A 229 -14.04 1.97 -5.50
C GLU A 229 -13.01 0.84 -5.46
N ARG A 230 -13.43 -0.34 -5.94
CA ARG A 230 -12.59 -1.52 -6.02
C ARG A 230 -11.39 -1.31 -6.93
N LEU A 231 -11.57 -0.82 -8.14
CA LEU A 231 -10.51 -0.52 -9.10
C LEU A 231 -9.44 0.41 -8.48
N VAL A 232 -9.89 1.48 -7.82
CA VAL A 232 -8.96 2.44 -7.20
C VAL A 232 -8.25 1.82 -5.98
N ARG A 233 -8.93 0.97 -5.20
CA ARG A 233 -8.31 0.23 -4.09
C ARG A 233 -7.19 -0.69 -4.59
N ASP A 234 -7.46 -1.47 -5.63
CA ASP A 234 -6.51 -2.44 -6.18
C ASP A 234 -5.31 -1.75 -6.83
N TYR A 235 -5.56 -0.65 -7.56
CA TYR A 235 -4.48 0.20 -8.06
C TYR A 235 -3.60 0.72 -6.91
N THR A 236 -4.21 1.24 -5.84
CA THR A 236 -3.49 1.70 -4.66
C THR A 236 -2.66 0.59 -4.04
N TRP A 237 -3.26 -0.59 -3.82
CA TRP A 237 -2.61 -1.74 -3.23
C TRP A 237 -1.38 -2.22 -4.01
N ARG A 238 -1.52 -2.37 -5.34
CA ARG A 238 -0.41 -2.77 -6.21
C ARG A 238 0.78 -1.81 -6.08
N ASN A 239 0.52 -0.51 -6.01
CA ASN A 239 1.57 0.50 -5.87
C ASN A 239 2.16 0.58 -4.44
N GLN A 240 1.40 0.25 -3.40
CA GLN A 240 1.90 0.25 -2.02
C GLN A 240 3.04 -0.76 -1.79
N LEU A 241 3.00 -1.91 -2.44
CA LEU A 241 4.01 -2.96 -2.29
C LEU A 241 5.29 -2.71 -3.09
N GLY A 242 5.20 -1.96 -4.20
CA GLY A 242 6.34 -1.63 -5.05
C GLY A 242 6.92 -2.80 -5.86
N ASN A 243 6.17 -3.91 -5.97
CA ASN A 243 6.52 -5.07 -6.79
C ASN A 243 6.02 -4.99 -8.24
N VAL A 244 5.28 -3.94 -8.55
CA VAL A 244 4.71 -3.66 -9.87
C VAL A 244 5.13 -2.24 -10.25
N THR A 245 5.53 -2.04 -11.50
CA THR A 245 5.84 -0.68 -11.97
C THR A 245 4.57 0.15 -12.10
N PRO A 246 4.64 1.49 -12.03
CA PRO A 246 3.47 2.34 -12.27
C PRO A 246 2.80 2.08 -13.62
N THR A 247 3.59 1.80 -14.67
CA THR A 247 3.08 1.44 -16.00
C THR A 247 2.30 0.14 -15.97
N ASP A 248 2.86 -0.92 -15.39
CA ASP A 248 2.17 -2.21 -15.26
C ASP A 248 0.89 -2.08 -14.42
N SER A 249 0.92 -1.25 -13.36
CA SER A 249 -0.27 -0.97 -12.54
C SER A 249 -1.41 -0.33 -13.35
N ILE A 250 -1.06 0.56 -14.30
CA ILE A 250 -2.03 1.18 -15.23
C ILE A 250 -2.55 0.12 -16.21
N GLU A 251 -1.68 -0.73 -16.76
CA GLU A 251 -2.09 -1.82 -17.66
C GLU A 251 -3.07 -2.77 -16.96
N TYR A 252 -2.79 -3.22 -15.76
CA TYR A 252 -3.73 -4.03 -14.97
C TYR A 252 -5.06 -3.32 -14.73
N PHE A 253 -5.02 -2.02 -14.45
CA PHE A 253 -6.24 -1.23 -14.27
C PHE A 253 -7.09 -1.18 -15.55
N LEU A 254 -6.46 -1.05 -16.71
CA LEU A 254 -7.15 -1.05 -18.01
C LEU A 254 -7.70 -2.44 -18.37
N ASP A 255 -6.96 -3.51 -18.02
CA ASP A 255 -7.45 -4.88 -18.18
C ASP A 255 -8.71 -5.12 -17.34
N ASP A 256 -8.69 -4.71 -16.06
CA ASP A 256 -9.86 -4.82 -15.16
C ASP A 256 -11.08 -4.07 -15.73
N LEU A 257 -10.89 -2.85 -16.29
CA LEU A 257 -11.96 -2.11 -16.98
C LEU A 257 -12.50 -2.86 -18.20
N THR A 258 -11.62 -3.46 -18.99
CA THR A 258 -11.97 -4.21 -20.18
C THR A 258 -12.76 -5.46 -19.82
N GLU A 259 -12.34 -6.19 -18.79
CA GLU A 259 -13.05 -7.36 -18.26
C GLU A 259 -14.48 -7.02 -17.81
N MET A 260 -14.66 -5.85 -17.21
CA MET A 260 -15.99 -5.35 -16.84
C MET A 260 -16.83 -4.88 -18.03
N GLY A 261 -16.27 -4.82 -19.24
CA GLY A 261 -16.95 -4.38 -20.45
C GLY A 261 -16.99 -2.87 -20.65
N VAL A 262 -16.07 -2.13 -20.03
CA VAL A 262 -15.94 -0.68 -20.23
C VAL A 262 -15.07 -0.41 -21.46
N LEU A 263 -15.60 0.31 -22.44
CA LEU A 263 -14.86 0.84 -23.57
C LEU A 263 -14.65 2.34 -23.40
N LEU A 264 -13.40 2.73 -23.26
CA LEU A 264 -13.02 4.15 -23.14
C LEU A 264 -12.91 4.79 -24.53
N THR A 265 -13.45 5.98 -24.69
CA THR A 265 -13.08 6.87 -25.80
C THR A 265 -11.68 7.43 -25.56
N GLU A 266 -11.01 7.88 -26.62
CA GLU A 266 -9.69 8.51 -26.53
C GLU A 266 -9.62 9.59 -25.43
N LYS A 267 -10.58 10.52 -25.41
CA LYS A 267 -10.68 11.58 -24.38
C LYS A 267 -10.86 11.03 -22.96
N GLN A 268 -11.58 9.93 -22.82
CA GLN A 268 -11.74 9.28 -21.50
C GLN A 268 -10.46 8.57 -21.08
N GLY A 269 -9.73 7.96 -22.03
CA GLY A 269 -8.42 7.38 -21.81
C GLY A 269 -7.40 8.42 -21.33
N ASP A 270 -7.30 9.54 -22.03
CA ASP A 270 -6.43 10.65 -21.66
C ASP A 270 -6.74 11.18 -20.25
N TYR A 271 -8.02 11.42 -19.96
CA TYR A 271 -8.44 11.86 -18.63
C TYR A 271 -8.10 10.85 -17.53
N LEU A 272 -8.32 9.55 -17.79
CA LEU A 272 -8.00 8.49 -16.85
C LEU A 272 -6.50 8.44 -16.57
N LEU A 273 -5.66 8.44 -17.60
CA LEU A 273 -4.20 8.42 -17.46
C LEU A 273 -3.69 9.63 -16.67
N GLN A 274 -4.18 10.82 -16.99
CA GLN A 274 -3.83 12.03 -16.24
C GLN A 274 -4.26 11.95 -14.78
N SER A 275 -5.48 11.45 -14.51
CA SER A 275 -6.01 11.33 -13.14
C SER A 275 -5.27 10.27 -12.33
N LEU A 276 -4.93 9.12 -12.92
CA LEU A 276 -4.14 8.07 -12.27
C LEU A 276 -2.72 8.55 -11.97
N THR A 277 -2.11 9.29 -12.90
CA THR A 277 -0.77 9.87 -12.73
C THR A 277 -0.76 10.90 -11.61
N ASP A 278 -1.73 11.83 -11.58
CA ASP A 278 -1.86 12.82 -10.51
C ASP A 278 -2.08 12.13 -9.15
N TYR A 279 -2.98 11.14 -9.10
CA TYR A 279 -3.23 10.37 -7.88
C TYR A 279 -1.97 9.64 -7.41
N HIS A 280 -1.28 8.92 -8.29
CA HIS A 280 -0.06 8.19 -7.98
C HIS A 280 1.03 9.10 -7.42
N ASN A 281 1.29 10.23 -8.07
CA ASN A 281 2.37 11.15 -7.69
C ASN A 281 2.19 11.77 -6.31
N HIS A 282 0.96 11.83 -5.81
CA HIS A 282 0.61 12.38 -4.50
C HIS A 282 0.24 11.31 -3.46
N LEU A 283 0.28 10.03 -3.83
CA LEU A 283 0.00 8.93 -2.91
C LEU A 283 1.24 8.64 -2.05
N HIS A 284 1.09 8.66 -0.73
CA HIS A 284 2.12 8.18 0.18
C HIS A 284 2.27 6.66 0.02
N LEU A 285 3.42 6.22 -0.45
CA LEU A 285 3.68 4.83 -0.78
C LEU A 285 4.47 4.12 0.32
N TRP A 286 4.00 2.98 0.76
CA TRP A 286 4.70 2.14 1.74
C TRP A 286 6.07 1.70 1.23
N CYS A 287 6.16 1.28 -0.04
CA CYS A 287 7.43 0.93 -0.68
C CYS A 287 8.42 2.11 -0.82
N ASN A 288 7.95 3.33 -0.65
CA ASN A 288 8.76 4.54 -0.58
C ASN A 288 8.98 5.04 0.84
N CYS A 289 8.77 4.20 1.86
CA CYS A 289 8.86 4.61 3.26
C CYS A 289 8.03 5.85 3.60
N GLY A 290 6.82 5.96 3.02
CA GLY A 290 5.89 7.06 3.25
C GLY A 290 6.08 8.29 2.37
N TRP A 291 7.13 8.37 1.55
CA TRP A 291 7.27 9.45 0.58
C TRP A 291 6.24 9.30 -0.55
N THR A 292 5.68 10.41 -1.01
CA THR A 292 5.04 10.42 -2.32
C THR A 292 6.10 10.37 -3.42
N PRO A 293 5.80 9.84 -4.62
CA PRO A 293 6.76 9.86 -5.73
C PRO A 293 7.28 11.27 -6.05
N GLU A 294 6.42 12.28 -5.99
CA GLU A 294 6.80 13.68 -6.23
C GLU A 294 7.76 14.23 -5.14
N GLU A 295 7.48 13.98 -3.86
CA GLU A 295 8.34 14.40 -2.76
C GLU A 295 9.70 13.68 -2.82
N LEU A 296 9.70 12.37 -3.08
CA LEU A 296 10.94 11.59 -3.20
C LEU A 296 11.81 12.07 -4.38
N ALA A 297 11.20 12.46 -5.50
CA ALA A 297 11.90 13.06 -6.61
C ALA A 297 12.54 14.39 -6.20
N ARG A 298 11.78 15.29 -5.54
CA ARG A 298 12.30 16.59 -5.06
C ARG A 298 13.45 16.41 -4.07
N GLU A 299 13.35 15.47 -3.14
CA GLU A 299 14.40 15.20 -2.14
C GLU A 299 15.70 14.73 -2.81
N ARG A 300 15.60 13.83 -3.79
CA ARG A 300 16.76 13.39 -4.57
C ARG A 300 17.43 14.54 -5.33
N PHE A 301 16.64 15.45 -5.89
CA PHE A 301 17.16 16.65 -6.54
C PHE A 301 17.90 17.56 -5.56
N SER A 302 17.32 17.78 -4.38
CA SER A 302 17.90 18.68 -3.39
C SER A 302 19.19 18.12 -2.77
N SER A 303 19.31 16.80 -2.63
CA SER A 303 20.47 16.11 -2.07
C SER A 303 21.65 15.98 -3.05
N GLY A 304 21.50 16.44 -4.31
CA GLY A 304 22.54 16.35 -5.33
C GLY A 304 22.85 14.91 -5.79
N GLN A 305 21.99 13.96 -5.48
CA GLN A 305 22.08 12.61 -6.05
C GLN A 305 21.83 12.68 -7.55
N ALA A 306 22.68 11.99 -8.34
CA ALA A 306 22.48 11.92 -9.78
C ALA A 306 21.07 11.41 -10.10
N MET A 307 20.40 12.09 -11.04
CA MET A 307 19.10 11.63 -11.52
C MET A 307 19.19 10.18 -12.02
N PRO A 308 18.14 9.37 -11.84
CA PRO A 308 18.08 8.07 -12.49
C PRO A 308 18.24 8.27 -14.00
N GLN A 309 19.29 7.68 -14.56
CA GLN A 309 19.55 7.79 -16.00
C GLN A 309 18.68 6.79 -16.73
N VAL A 310 17.86 7.28 -17.67
CA VAL A 310 17.02 6.44 -18.52
C VAL A 310 17.64 6.34 -19.89
N GLN A 311 17.87 5.10 -20.33
CA GLN A 311 18.31 4.79 -21.68
C GLN A 311 17.15 4.14 -22.44
N PHE A 312 16.82 4.67 -23.60
CA PHE A 312 15.78 4.09 -24.43
C PHE A 312 16.22 2.75 -25.04
N GLY A 313 15.46 1.71 -24.73
CA GLY A 313 15.69 0.39 -25.32
C GLY A 313 15.37 0.36 -26.84
N PRO A 314 15.77 -0.74 -27.53
CA PRO A 314 15.60 -0.86 -28.99
C PRO A 314 14.15 -0.70 -29.48
N GLY A 315 13.16 -1.10 -28.68
CA GLY A 315 11.74 -0.95 -29.00
C GLY A 315 11.29 0.51 -29.04
N MET A 316 11.72 1.32 -28.06
CA MET A 316 11.43 2.76 -28.03
C MET A 316 12.16 3.51 -29.15
N GLN A 317 13.42 3.14 -29.44
CA GLN A 317 14.16 3.72 -30.57
C GLN A 317 13.48 3.44 -31.90
N LYS A 318 12.88 2.25 -32.07
CA LYS A 318 12.09 1.92 -33.25
C LYS A 318 10.80 2.77 -33.31
N ALA A 319 10.08 2.93 -32.21
CA ALA A 319 8.87 3.75 -32.15
C ALA A 319 9.14 5.23 -32.43
N PHE A 320 10.32 5.75 -32.08
CA PHE A 320 10.75 7.09 -32.48
C PHE A 320 11.06 7.16 -33.98
N SER A 321 11.68 6.11 -34.54
CA SER A 321 12.09 6.09 -35.95
C SER A 321 10.91 5.92 -36.90
N ASP A 322 9.85 5.28 -36.52
CA ASP A 322 8.63 5.07 -37.32
C ASP A 322 7.55 6.14 -37.05
N GLY A 323 7.81 7.10 -36.16
CA GLY A 323 6.90 8.18 -35.82
C GLY A 323 5.72 7.84 -34.94
N SER A 324 5.72 6.62 -34.33
CA SER A 324 4.66 6.19 -33.42
C SER A 324 4.70 6.91 -32.07
N LEU A 325 5.86 7.49 -31.71
CA LEU A 325 6.08 8.27 -30.48
C LEU A 325 6.88 9.54 -30.79
N ASP A 326 6.44 10.67 -30.23
CA ASP A 326 7.18 11.92 -30.26
C ASP A 326 8.30 11.89 -29.21
N ARG A 327 9.53 11.83 -29.70
CA ARG A 327 10.73 11.76 -28.87
C ARG A 327 10.94 13.00 -28.02
N GLU A 328 10.72 14.19 -28.58
CA GLU A 328 10.95 15.45 -27.87
C GLU A 328 9.94 15.64 -26.74
N GLU A 329 8.69 15.28 -26.99
CA GLU A 329 7.62 15.33 -26.00
C GLU A 329 7.86 14.34 -24.86
N LEU A 330 8.28 13.12 -25.17
CA LEU A 330 8.59 12.11 -24.16
C LEU A 330 9.81 12.51 -23.31
N ILE A 331 10.89 13.03 -23.92
CA ILE A 331 12.06 13.54 -23.19
C ILE A 331 11.67 14.71 -22.28
N ARG A 332 10.79 15.60 -22.73
CA ARG A 332 10.27 16.70 -21.92
C ARG A 332 9.51 16.17 -20.69
N MET A 333 8.57 15.25 -20.92
CA MET A 333 7.81 14.62 -19.80
C MET A 333 8.73 13.90 -18.82
N MET A 334 9.73 13.16 -19.32
CA MET A 334 10.68 12.46 -18.45
C MET A 334 11.52 13.43 -17.61
N LYS A 335 11.95 14.54 -18.20
CA LYS A 335 12.67 15.60 -17.46
C LYS A 335 11.78 16.28 -16.42
N GLU A 336 10.51 16.52 -16.72
CA GLU A 336 9.52 17.03 -15.76
C GLU A 336 9.28 16.04 -14.60
N MET A 337 9.40 14.74 -14.87
CA MET A 337 9.37 13.67 -13.85
C MET A 337 10.69 13.46 -13.11
N GLY A 338 11.73 14.26 -13.41
CA GLY A 338 13.02 14.15 -12.73
C GLY A 338 13.90 13.02 -13.20
N LEU A 339 13.77 12.61 -14.46
CA LEU A 339 14.61 11.60 -15.08
C LEU A 339 15.62 12.26 -16.02
N ASP A 340 16.88 11.81 -15.96
CA ASP A 340 17.90 12.22 -16.92
C ASP A 340 17.96 11.21 -18.07
N VAL A 341 17.73 11.68 -19.29
CA VAL A 341 17.71 10.83 -20.48
C VAL A 341 19.08 10.85 -21.15
N ILE A 342 19.74 9.69 -21.19
CA ILE A 342 20.99 9.52 -21.92
C ILE A 342 20.67 9.35 -23.40
N ASP A 343 21.14 10.28 -24.18
CA ASP A 343 21.09 10.23 -25.61
C ASP A 343 22.33 9.46 -26.15
N ASN A 344 22.12 8.25 -26.66
CA ASN A 344 23.14 7.47 -27.37
C ASN A 344 22.87 7.48 -28.86
#